data_7467fdddc9d500d64c4ff193f6922efe
#
_entry.id   7467fdddc9d500d64c4ff193f6922efe
#
_cell.length_a   1.000
_cell.length_b   1.000
_cell.length_c   1.000
_cell.angle_alpha   90.00
_cell.angle_beta   90.00
_cell.angle_gamma   90.00
#
_symmetry.space_group_name_H-M   'P 1'
#
loop_
_entity.id
_entity.type
_entity.pdbx_description
1 polymer ?
#
loop_
_entity_poly.entity_id
_entity_poly.type
_entity_poly.pdbx_seq_one_letter_code
_entity_poly.pdbx_strand_id
1 'polypeptide(L)'
;MEYIIVDGGSKDRTLLIAEKYKEHIHFILSEPDKGLYDAMNKGIRLATGDYLCFLNAGDELHEDDTLLQIVHSIKGTDLPDVIYGETAIVNEEGHFMRMRRLSAPENLTWKSFRHGMLVCHQAFFASREIASTEPYDLNYRFSADFDWCIRIMKKSKTLHNSHITIIDYLNEGMTTRNHKASLKERFRIMCKHYGYISTVMFHIWFILRSVIKK
;
A
#
# COMPACT_ATOMS: atom_id res chain seq x y z
N MET A 1 9.07 8.26 -14.93
CA MET A 1 8.48 7.13 -14.18
C MET A 1 9.20 5.85 -14.57
N GLU A 2 9.51 4.99 -13.61
CA GLU A 2 10.04 3.64 -13.84
C GLU A 2 8.93 2.63 -13.56
N TYR A 3 8.64 1.75 -14.52
CA TYR A 3 7.63 0.71 -14.38
C TYR A 3 8.30 -0.66 -14.35
N ILE A 4 8.17 -1.36 -13.21
CA ILE A 4 8.77 -2.66 -12.94
C ILE A 4 7.66 -3.68 -12.71
N ILE A 5 7.67 -4.77 -13.47
CA ILE A 5 6.79 -5.93 -13.24
C ILE A 5 7.58 -7.01 -12.52
N VAL A 6 7.07 -7.45 -11.38
CA VAL A 6 7.59 -8.61 -10.64
C VAL A 6 6.52 -9.69 -10.65
N ASP A 7 6.77 -10.74 -11.41
CA ASP A 7 5.87 -11.88 -11.58
C ASP A 7 6.38 -13.11 -10.83
N GLY A 8 5.53 -13.73 -10.04
CA GLY A 8 5.84 -14.90 -9.21
C GLY A 8 5.94 -16.23 -9.96
N GLY A 9 6.14 -16.20 -11.28
CA GLY A 9 6.20 -17.37 -12.14
C GLY A 9 4.83 -17.79 -12.65
N SER A 10 4.03 -16.84 -13.13
CA SER A 10 2.70 -17.08 -13.74
C SER A 10 2.78 -18.06 -14.90
N LYS A 11 1.79 -18.95 -14.96
CA LYS A 11 1.66 -19.96 -16.04
C LYS A 11 0.54 -19.64 -17.02
N ASP A 12 -0.13 -18.53 -16.81
CA ASP A 12 -1.20 -18.03 -17.65
C ASP A 12 -0.67 -17.05 -18.72
N ARG A 13 -1.51 -16.17 -19.23
CA ARG A 13 -1.14 -15.20 -20.26
C ARG A 13 -0.47 -13.92 -19.72
N THR A 14 -0.19 -13.82 -18.42
CA THR A 14 0.34 -12.60 -17.77
C THR A 14 1.59 -12.10 -18.50
N LEU A 15 2.61 -12.93 -18.68
CA LEU A 15 3.85 -12.54 -19.34
C LEU A 15 3.66 -12.22 -20.83
N LEU A 16 2.76 -12.93 -21.51
CA LEU A 16 2.42 -12.63 -22.92
C LEU A 16 1.74 -11.26 -23.06
N ILE A 17 0.96 -10.86 -22.04
CA ILE A 17 0.34 -9.53 -22.01
C ILE A 17 1.41 -8.50 -21.69
N ALA A 18 2.25 -8.70 -20.69
CA ALA A 18 3.34 -7.78 -20.35
C ALA A 18 4.27 -7.51 -21.54
N GLU A 19 4.60 -8.54 -22.32
CA GLU A 19 5.45 -8.39 -23.52
C GLU A 19 4.88 -7.44 -24.57
N LYS A 20 3.53 -7.30 -24.68
CA LYS A 20 2.90 -6.35 -25.58
C LYS A 20 3.14 -4.89 -25.21
N TYR A 21 3.44 -4.65 -23.92
CA TYR A 21 3.68 -3.32 -23.35
C TYR A 21 5.15 -3.09 -22.99
N LYS A 22 6.06 -3.94 -23.49
CA LYS A 22 7.49 -3.88 -23.13
C LYS A 22 8.16 -2.54 -23.36
N GLU A 23 7.68 -1.76 -24.34
CA GLU A 23 8.22 -0.43 -24.62
C GLU A 23 7.95 0.58 -23.49
N HIS A 24 6.95 0.30 -22.63
CA HIS A 24 6.59 1.11 -21.47
C HIS A 24 7.11 0.50 -20.13
N ILE A 25 7.61 -0.73 -20.16
CA ILE A 25 8.08 -1.45 -18.99
C ILE A 25 9.60 -1.42 -18.93
N HIS A 26 10.16 -0.89 -17.84
CA HIS A 26 11.61 -0.78 -17.68
C HIS A 26 12.25 -2.11 -17.33
N PHE A 27 11.54 -2.94 -16.55
CA PHE A 27 12.07 -4.24 -16.14
C PHE A 27 10.95 -5.25 -15.88
N ILE A 28 11.12 -6.47 -16.35
CA ILE A 28 10.24 -7.61 -16.04
C ILE A 28 11.10 -8.68 -15.36
N LEU A 29 10.80 -8.98 -14.09
CA LEU A 29 11.36 -10.12 -13.37
C LEU A 29 10.28 -11.18 -13.23
N SER A 30 10.48 -12.36 -13.83
CA SER A 30 9.57 -13.50 -13.66
C SER A 30 10.35 -14.68 -13.09
N GLU A 31 10.09 -14.98 -11.84
CA GLU A 31 10.68 -16.11 -11.12
C GLU A 31 9.80 -16.49 -9.92
N PRO A 32 9.85 -17.74 -9.43
CA PRO A 32 9.09 -18.13 -8.25
C PRO A 32 9.38 -17.22 -7.05
N ASP A 33 8.35 -16.92 -6.29
CA ASP A 33 8.42 -16.15 -5.06
C ASP A 33 7.77 -16.90 -3.87
N LYS A 34 7.95 -16.34 -2.67
CA LYS A 34 7.33 -16.82 -1.42
C LYS A 34 6.01 -16.10 -1.10
N GLY A 35 5.38 -15.50 -2.10
CA GLY A 35 4.14 -14.73 -2.01
C GLY A 35 4.35 -13.24 -2.29
N LEU A 36 3.23 -12.49 -2.30
CA LEU A 36 3.14 -11.08 -2.69
C LEU A 36 4.26 -10.19 -2.11
N TYR A 37 4.52 -10.31 -0.82
CA TYR A 37 5.49 -9.44 -0.15
C TYR A 37 6.95 -9.79 -0.49
N ASP A 38 7.23 -11.02 -0.92
CA ASP A 38 8.54 -11.38 -1.47
C ASP A 38 8.74 -10.74 -2.85
N ALA A 39 7.69 -10.75 -3.69
CA ALA A 39 7.69 -10.02 -4.96
C ALA A 39 7.90 -8.52 -4.74
N MET A 40 7.20 -7.90 -3.78
CA MET A 40 7.40 -6.49 -3.42
C MET A 40 8.83 -6.21 -2.94
N ASN A 41 9.43 -7.10 -2.15
CA ASN A 41 10.83 -6.99 -1.74
C ASN A 41 11.82 -7.07 -2.93
N LYS A 42 11.51 -7.88 -3.95
CA LYS A 42 12.28 -7.89 -5.20
C LYS A 42 12.14 -6.54 -5.92
N GLY A 43 10.92 -5.99 -5.99
CA GLY A 43 10.66 -4.66 -6.53
C GLY A 43 11.45 -3.56 -5.83
N ILE A 44 11.49 -3.55 -4.48
CA ILE A 44 12.31 -2.60 -3.72
C ILE A 44 13.79 -2.64 -4.14
N ARG A 45 14.34 -3.84 -4.35
CA ARG A 45 15.75 -4.00 -4.73
C ARG A 45 16.06 -3.57 -6.18
N LEU A 46 15.07 -3.64 -7.06
CA LEU A 46 15.21 -3.31 -8.48
C LEU A 46 14.99 -1.81 -8.76
N ALA A 47 14.14 -1.16 -7.96
CA ALA A 47 13.75 0.22 -8.19
C ALA A 47 14.93 1.20 -8.04
N THR A 48 15.00 2.16 -8.97
CA THR A 48 16.01 3.23 -9.00
C THR A 48 15.41 4.63 -8.82
N GLY A 49 14.08 4.79 -8.98
CA GLY A 49 13.38 6.06 -8.80
C GLY A 49 13.41 6.58 -7.36
N ASP A 50 13.01 7.83 -7.17
CA ASP A 50 13.04 8.49 -5.85
C ASP A 50 11.98 7.96 -4.88
N TYR A 51 10.83 7.51 -5.42
CA TYR A 51 9.72 6.95 -4.65
C TYR A 51 9.33 5.57 -5.17
N LEU A 52 8.80 4.77 -4.25
CA LEU A 52 8.21 3.46 -4.54
C LEU A 52 6.69 3.52 -4.31
N CYS A 53 5.95 3.06 -5.31
CA CYS A 53 4.53 2.79 -5.25
C CYS A 53 4.28 1.34 -5.68
N PHE A 54 3.42 0.63 -4.97
CA PHE A 54 3.09 -0.76 -5.27
C PHE A 54 1.66 -0.86 -5.75
N LEU A 55 1.47 -1.33 -6.98
CA LEU A 55 0.16 -1.67 -7.53
C LEU A 55 0.01 -3.19 -7.57
N ASN A 56 -1.10 -3.69 -7.04
CA ASN A 56 -1.45 -5.10 -7.21
C ASN A 56 -2.25 -5.29 -8.50
N ALA A 57 -2.29 -6.51 -8.99
CA ALA A 57 -3.13 -6.84 -10.14
C ALA A 57 -4.61 -6.48 -9.85
N GLY A 58 -5.21 -5.69 -10.75
CA GLY A 58 -6.57 -5.18 -10.65
C GLY A 58 -6.70 -3.80 -9.99
N ASP A 59 -5.63 -3.25 -9.40
CA ASP A 59 -5.62 -1.87 -8.93
C ASP A 59 -5.08 -0.94 -10.02
N GLU A 60 -5.62 0.28 -10.12
CA GLU A 60 -5.25 1.27 -11.12
C GLU A 60 -4.98 2.64 -10.48
N LEU A 61 -4.22 3.49 -11.16
CA LEU A 61 -4.17 4.92 -10.83
C LEU A 61 -5.53 5.54 -11.17
N HIS A 62 -6.01 6.44 -10.32
CA HIS A 62 -7.37 6.98 -10.42
C HIS A 62 -7.64 7.74 -11.73
N GLU A 63 -6.65 8.50 -12.20
CA GLU A 63 -6.71 9.27 -13.44
C GLU A 63 -5.41 9.07 -14.23
N ASP A 64 -5.45 9.30 -15.52
CA ASP A 64 -4.27 9.19 -16.42
C ASP A 64 -3.12 10.12 -15.99
N ASP A 65 -3.45 11.26 -15.38
CA ASP A 65 -2.49 12.26 -14.92
C ASP A 65 -2.26 12.24 -13.39
N THR A 66 -2.75 11.23 -12.66
CA THR A 66 -2.64 11.13 -11.20
C THR A 66 -1.21 11.38 -10.70
N LEU A 67 -0.20 10.79 -11.36
CA LEU A 67 1.20 10.99 -10.95
C LEU A 67 1.65 12.44 -11.16
N LEU A 68 1.17 13.10 -12.22
CA LEU A 68 1.46 14.51 -12.47
C LEU A 68 0.78 15.39 -11.42
N GLN A 69 -0.45 15.10 -11.06
CA GLN A 69 -1.17 15.79 -9.99
C GLN A 69 -0.43 15.65 -8.65
N ILE A 70 0.09 14.45 -8.31
CA ILE A 70 0.92 14.22 -7.11
C ILE A 70 2.14 15.15 -7.14
N VAL A 71 2.89 15.17 -8.25
CA VAL A 71 4.09 16.02 -8.38
C VAL A 71 3.73 17.50 -8.22
N HIS A 72 2.64 17.95 -8.84
CA HIS A 72 2.18 19.35 -8.73
C HIS A 72 1.67 19.71 -7.32
N SER A 73 1.22 18.73 -6.54
CA SER A 73 0.76 18.96 -5.17
C SER A 73 1.92 19.27 -4.20
N ILE A 74 3.14 18.83 -4.53
CA ILE A 74 4.33 19.04 -3.70
C ILE A 74 4.80 20.49 -3.88
N LYS A 75 4.75 21.26 -2.78
CA LYS A 75 5.22 22.65 -2.76
C LYS A 75 6.62 22.72 -2.19
N GLY A 76 7.52 23.41 -2.89
CA GLY A 76 8.91 23.59 -2.45
C GLY A 76 9.89 22.67 -3.15
N THR A 77 11.15 22.72 -2.69
CA THR A 77 12.28 21.98 -3.28
C THR A 77 12.57 20.68 -2.57
N ASP A 78 12.11 20.54 -1.33
CA ASP A 78 12.40 19.36 -0.50
C ASP A 78 11.36 18.28 -0.73
N LEU A 79 11.81 17.15 -1.21
CA LEU A 79 10.97 15.98 -1.43
C LEU A 79 10.57 15.35 -0.08
N PRO A 80 9.27 15.10 0.18
CA PRO A 80 8.83 14.47 1.42
C PRO A 80 9.25 13.00 1.50
N ASP A 81 9.47 12.48 2.69
CA ASP A 81 9.80 11.05 2.89
C ASP A 81 8.65 10.12 2.48
N VAL A 82 7.40 10.60 2.67
CA VAL A 82 6.19 9.86 2.29
C VAL A 82 5.18 10.81 1.67
N ILE A 83 4.59 10.38 0.55
CA ILE A 83 3.42 11.00 -0.08
C ILE A 83 2.25 10.03 0.03
N TYR A 84 1.07 10.53 0.36
CA TYR A 84 -0.13 9.70 0.48
C TYR A 84 -1.39 10.43 0.05
N GLY A 85 -2.44 9.68 -0.19
CA GLY A 85 -3.74 10.24 -0.57
C GLY A 85 -4.89 9.26 -0.38
N GLU A 86 -6.00 9.58 -1.03
CA GLU A 86 -7.25 8.83 -0.91
C GLU A 86 -7.29 7.64 -1.88
N THR A 87 -8.25 6.75 -1.62
CA THR A 87 -8.48 5.54 -2.42
C THR A 87 -9.97 5.40 -2.71
N ALA A 88 -10.33 5.26 -3.96
CA ALA A 88 -11.64 4.84 -4.40
C ALA A 88 -11.72 3.30 -4.44
N ILE A 89 -12.92 2.77 -4.30
CA ILE A 89 -13.21 1.34 -4.46
C ILE A 89 -14.01 1.19 -5.74
N VAL A 90 -13.54 0.31 -6.61
CA VAL A 90 -14.16 -0.01 -7.89
C VAL A 90 -14.59 -1.48 -7.97
N ASN A 91 -15.51 -1.79 -8.86
CA ASN A 91 -15.90 -3.17 -9.20
C ASN A 91 -14.97 -3.77 -10.28
N GLU A 92 -15.24 -4.99 -10.72
CA GLU A 92 -14.44 -5.70 -11.74
C GLU A 92 -14.43 -5.00 -13.10
N GLU A 93 -15.45 -4.19 -13.42
CA GLU A 93 -15.53 -3.38 -14.64
C GLU A 93 -14.86 -2.01 -14.50
N GLY A 94 -14.21 -1.71 -13.36
CA GLY A 94 -13.58 -0.40 -13.08
C GLY A 94 -14.57 0.70 -12.67
N HIS A 95 -15.85 0.40 -12.48
CA HIS A 95 -16.82 1.42 -12.10
C HIS A 95 -16.71 1.79 -10.62
N PHE A 96 -16.72 3.08 -10.33
CA PHE A 96 -16.71 3.61 -8.96
C PHE A 96 -17.88 3.09 -8.15
N MET A 97 -17.60 2.51 -6.99
CA MET A 97 -18.59 2.06 -6.02
C MET A 97 -18.73 3.03 -4.83
N ARG A 98 -17.62 3.44 -4.25
CA ARG A 98 -17.56 4.31 -3.08
C ARG A 98 -16.12 4.69 -2.76
N MET A 99 -15.93 5.73 -1.97
CA MET A 99 -14.65 5.99 -1.33
C MET A 99 -14.33 4.92 -0.28
N ARG A 100 -13.07 4.69 -0.04
CA ARG A 100 -12.62 3.79 1.03
C ARG A 100 -13.13 4.29 2.39
N ARG A 101 -13.60 3.38 3.25
CA ARG A 101 -14.22 3.75 4.54
C ARG A 101 -13.26 4.46 5.51
N LEU A 102 -11.99 4.16 5.47
CA LEU A 102 -10.95 4.84 6.23
C LEU A 102 -10.29 5.83 5.28
N SER A 103 -10.45 7.11 5.56
CA SER A 103 -9.85 8.20 4.80
C SER A 103 -8.45 8.54 5.30
N ALA A 104 -7.66 9.09 4.41
CA ALA A 104 -6.33 9.61 4.71
C ALA A 104 -6.44 10.84 5.64
N PRO A 105 -5.83 10.83 6.82
CA PRO A 105 -5.91 11.97 7.73
C PRO A 105 -4.97 13.09 7.27
N GLU A 106 -5.33 14.34 7.59
CA GLU A 106 -4.49 15.49 7.32
C GLU A 106 -3.08 15.35 7.93
N ASN A 107 -3.02 14.91 9.17
CA ASN A 107 -1.77 14.71 9.89
C ASN A 107 -1.56 13.23 10.18
N LEU A 108 -1.03 12.50 9.20
CA LEU A 108 -0.69 11.08 9.35
C LEU A 108 0.57 10.93 10.22
N THR A 109 0.54 9.99 11.14
CA THR A 109 1.70 9.60 11.95
C THR A 109 1.75 8.07 12.05
N TRP A 110 2.88 7.50 12.43
CA TRP A 110 2.93 6.07 12.70
C TRP A 110 1.93 5.64 13.80
N LYS A 111 1.59 6.55 14.73
CA LYS A 111 0.58 6.31 15.78
C LYS A 111 -0.84 6.30 15.23
N SER A 112 -1.10 6.93 14.11
CA SER A 112 -2.43 6.96 13.47
C SER A 112 -2.89 5.56 13.06
N PHE A 113 -1.95 4.68 12.69
CA PHE A 113 -2.25 3.29 12.31
C PHE A 113 -2.81 2.43 13.44
N ARG A 114 -2.83 2.90 14.69
CA ARG A 114 -3.62 2.28 15.77
C ARG A 114 -5.11 2.23 15.47
N HIS A 115 -5.61 3.15 14.65
CA HIS A 115 -7.00 3.21 14.21
C HIS A 115 -7.32 2.32 13.00
N GLY A 116 -6.35 1.55 12.53
CA GLY A 116 -6.41 0.69 11.35
C GLY A 116 -5.53 1.21 10.20
N MET A 117 -5.63 0.58 9.04
CA MET A 117 -4.94 1.00 7.81
C MET A 117 -5.61 2.24 7.23
N LEU A 118 -5.30 3.44 7.75
CA LEU A 118 -5.95 4.70 7.35
C LEU A 118 -5.65 5.07 5.90
N VAL A 119 -4.45 4.76 5.43
CA VAL A 119 -4.03 4.93 4.04
C VAL A 119 -3.86 3.56 3.42
N CYS A 120 -4.36 3.34 2.21
CA CYS A 120 -4.11 2.12 1.45
C CYS A 120 -2.62 2.09 1.06
N HIS A 121 -1.97 0.92 1.11
CA HIS A 121 -0.53 0.87 0.78
C HIS A 121 -0.25 1.21 -0.68
N GLN A 122 -1.23 1.03 -1.58
CA GLN A 122 -1.14 1.46 -2.98
C GLN A 122 -1.19 2.99 -3.14
N ALA A 123 -1.86 3.69 -2.21
CA ALA A 123 -1.89 5.15 -2.16
C ALA A 123 -0.83 5.73 -1.19
N PHE A 124 0.28 5.01 -1.00
CA PHE A 124 1.35 5.35 -0.08
C PHE A 124 2.70 5.23 -0.79
N PHE A 125 3.25 6.37 -1.16
CA PHE A 125 4.55 6.46 -1.82
C PHE A 125 5.62 6.68 -0.77
N ALA A 126 6.52 5.74 -0.62
CA ALA A 126 7.66 5.86 0.28
C ALA A 126 8.92 6.27 -0.48
N SER A 127 9.73 7.17 0.09
CA SER A 127 11.03 7.46 -0.49
C SER A 127 11.86 6.18 -0.57
N ARG A 128 12.55 5.99 -1.70
CA ARG A 128 13.41 4.81 -1.91
C ARG A 128 14.52 4.72 -0.87
N GLU A 129 15.02 5.86 -0.41
CA GLU A 129 16.05 5.92 0.64
C GLU A 129 15.59 5.17 1.90
N ILE A 130 14.37 5.42 2.38
CA ILE A 130 13.84 4.73 3.56
C ILE A 130 13.39 3.31 3.21
N ALA A 131 12.67 3.12 2.10
CA ALA A 131 12.09 1.83 1.73
C ALA A 131 13.14 0.75 1.50
N SER A 132 14.31 1.11 0.92
CA SER A 132 15.42 0.16 0.70
C SER A 132 16.01 -0.40 2.01
N THR A 133 15.87 0.32 3.12
CA THR A 133 16.32 -0.12 4.44
C THR A 133 15.25 -0.88 5.23
N GLU A 134 14.01 -0.92 4.75
CA GLU A 134 12.85 -1.49 5.42
C GLU A 134 12.11 -2.48 4.52
N PRO A 135 12.65 -3.67 4.22
CA PRO A 135 11.93 -4.66 3.43
C PRO A 135 10.67 -5.14 4.16
N TYR A 136 9.69 -5.66 3.42
CA TYR A 136 8.51 -6.32 3.99
C TYR A 136 8.93 -7.54 4.82
N ASP A 137 8.36 -7.69 6.02
CA ASP A 137 8.59 -8.84 6.91
C ASP A 137 7.77 -10.05 6.41
N LEU A 138 8.46 -11.04 5.85
CA LEU A 138 7.84 -12.24 5.27
C LEU A 138 7.21 -13.20 6.31
N ASN A 139 7.36 -12.92 7.61
CA ASN A 139 6.63 -13.64 8.66
C ASN A 139 5.13 -13.26 8.69
N TYR A 140 4.74 -12.18 8.00
CA TYR A 140 3.35 -11.79 7.79
C TYR A 140 2.93 -12.09 6.36
N ARG A 141 1.92 -12.95 6.22
CA ARG A 141 1.43 -13.37 4.91
C ARG A 141 0.34 -12.46 4.33
N PHE A 142 -0.44 -11.80 5.19
CA PHE A 142 -1.66 -11.07 4.82
C PHE A 142 -1.64 -9.59 5.20
N SER A 143 -0.70 -9.16 6.03
CA SER A 143 -0.68 -7.81 6.59
C SER A 143 0.72 -7.23 6.75
N ALA A 144 1.72 -7.71 5.96
CA ALA A 144 3.06 -7.14 5.99
C ALA A 144 3.08 -5.68 5.51
N ASP A 145 2.14 -5.28 4.65
CA ASP A 145 1.88 -3.89 4.24
C ASP A 145 1.58 -2.99 5.44
N PHE A 146 0.77 -3.46 6.38
CA PHE A 146 0.46 -2.72 7.59
C PHE A 146 1.69 -2.53 8.50
N ASP A 147 2.50 -3.58 8.70
CA ASP A 147 3.77 -3.49 9.42
C ASP A 147 4.76 -2.56 8.70
N TRP A 148 4.85 -2.68 7.38
CA TRP A 148 5.76 -1.90 6.55
C TRP A 148 5.44 -0.40 6.61
N CYS A 149 4.19 -0.01 6.39
CA CYS A 149 3.78 1.40 6.50
C CYS A 149 4.11 1.98 7.89
N ILE A 150 3.90 1.23 8.98
CA ILE A 150 4.25 1.69 10.34
C ILE A 150 5.77 1.89 10.47
N ARG A 151 6.60 0.98 9.93
CA ARG A 151 8.06 1.08 10.00
C ARG A 151 8.60 2.24 9.16
N ILE A 152 8.10 2.41 7.93
CA ILE A 152 8.41 3.57 7.10
C ILE A 152 8.07 4.85 7.83
N MET A 153 6.84 4.98 8.35
CA MET A 153 6.38 6.16 9.07
C MET A 153 7.18 6.47 10.35
N LYS A 154 7.79 5.48 10.99
CA LYS A 154 8.68 5.70 12.15
C LYS A 154 10.01 6.32 11.76
N LYS A 155 10.47 6.11 10.52
CA LYS A 155 11.72 6.66 9.99
C LYS A 155 11.51 7.99 9.27
N SER A 156 10.31 8.22 8.77
CA SER A 156 9.96 9.44 8.02
C SER A 156 9.90 10.66 8.94
N LYS A 157 10.42 11.78 8.45
CA LYS A 157 10.41 13.08 9.10
C LYS A 157 9.41 14.03 8.42
N THR A 158 9.31 13.93 7.11
CA THR A 158 8.49 14.81 6.27
C THR A 158 7.42 14.01 5.53
N LEU A 159 6.19 14.50 5.56
CA LEU A 159 5.03 13.82 4.99
C LEU A 159 4.22 14.80 4.16
N HIS A 160 3.64 14.32 3.09
CA HIS A 160 2.78 15.12 2.21
C HIS A 160 1.47 14.40 1.94
N ASN A 161 0.36 14.99 2.36
CA ASN A 161 -0.97 14.57 1.90
C ASN A 161 -1.24 15.26 0.56
N SER A 162 -1.40 14.48 -0.49
CA SER A 162 -1.68 15.02 -1.84
C SER A 162 -3.10 15.57 -1.98
N HIS A 163 -4.01 15.23 -1.07
CA HIS A 163 -5.44 15.58 -1.08
C HIS A 163 -6.20 15.12 -2.33
N ILE A 164 -5.64 14.18 -3.08
CA ILE A 164 -6.28 13.61 -4.25
C ILE A 164 -6.60 12.13 -4.05
N THR A 165 -7.53 11.60 -4.83
CA THR A 165 -7.70 10.16 -4.98
C THR A 165 -6.58 9.65 -5.86
N ILE A 166 -5.76 8.73 -5.33
CA ILE A 166 -4.59 8.21 -6.04
C ILE A 166 -4.91 6.89 -6.73
N ILE A 167 -5.70 6.05 -6.07
CA ILE A 167 -5.89 4.65 -6.48
C ILE A 167 -7.36 4.30 -6.61
N ASP A 168 -7.67 3.60 -7.66
CA ASP A 168 -8.85 2.77 -7.82
C ASP A 168 -8.52 1.35 -7.39
N TYR A 169 -9.04 0.98 -6.22
CA TYR A 169 -8.80 -0.31 -5.58
C TYR A 169 -9.91 -1.30 -5.96
N LEU A 170 -9.55 -2.43 -6.55
CA LEU A 170 -10.50 -3.50 -6.86
C LEU A 170 -11.05 -4.14 -5.58
N ASN A 171 -12.38 -4.20 -5.47
CA ASN A 171 -13.09 -4.63 -4.25
C ASN A 171 -12.88 -6.12 -3.85
N GLU A 172 -12.01 -6.86 -4.55
CA GLU A 172 -11.76 -8.30 -4.34
C GLU A 172 -10.30 -8.60 -3.95
N GLY A 173 -9.84 -8.13 -2.79
CA GLY A 173 -8.46 -8.38 -2.34
C GLY A 173 -8.25 -9.70 -1.60
N MET A 174 -7.00 -10.18 -1.55
CA MET A 174 -6.56 -11.36 -0.78
C MET A 174 -6.92 -11.27 0.72
N THR A 175 -6.91 -10.07 1.27
CA THR A 175 -7.29 -9.79 2.68
C THR A 175 -8.76 -10.09 2.94
N THR A 176 -9.64 -9.84 1.96
CA THR A 176 -11.08 -10.11 2.07
C THR A 176 -11.35 -11.61 2.18
N ARG A 177 -10.65 -12.40 1.38
CA ARG A 177 -10.76 -13.87 1.37
C ARG A 177 -10.15 -14.53 2.63
N ASN A 178 -9.16 -13.89 3.28
CA ASN A 178 -8.43 -14.40 4.45
C ASN A 178 -8.61 -13.53 5.71
N HIS A 179 -9.79 -12.96 5.89
CA HIS A 179 -10.08 -11.95 6.92
C HIS A 179 -9.63 -12.32 8.34
N LYS A 180 -9.92 -13.54 8.81
CA LYS A 180 -9.53 -13.99 10.17
C LYS A 180 -8.01 -14.06 10.36
N ALA A 181 -7.29 -14.57 9.36
CA ALA A 181 -5.82 -14.67 9.42
C ALA A 181 -5.18 -13.27 9.40
N SER A 182 -5.66 -12.38 8.53
CA SER A 182 -5.24 -10.99 8.47
C SER A 182 -5.48 -10.25 9.80
N LEU A 183 -6.64 -10.41 10.43
CA LEU A 183 -6.93 -9.80 11.75
C LEU A 183 -5.96 -10.29 12.82
N LYS A 184 -5.61 -11.59 12.84
CA LYS A 184 -4.64 -12.15 13.78
C LYS A 184 -3.24 -11.58 13.57
N GLU A 185 -2.82 -11.43 12.32
CA GLU A 185 -1.53 -10.78 12.01
C GLU A 185 -1.54 -9.31 12.43
N ARG A 186 -2.59 -8.55 12.09
CA ARG A 186 -2.73 -7.15 12.51
C ARG A 186 -2.69 -6.97 14.02
N PHE A 187 -3.33 -7.86 14.77
CA PHE A 187 -3.24 -7.85 16.23
C PHE A 187 -1.78 -8.02 16.69
N ARG A 188 -1.02 -8.98 16.13
CA ARG A 188 0.39 -9.21 16.46
C ARG A 188 1.25 -7.99 16.11
N ILE A 189 1.03 -7.40 14.93
CA ILE A 189 1.73 -6.19 14.48
C ILE A 189 1.44 -5.03 15.44
N MET A 190 0.18 -4.83 15.80
CA MET A 190 -0.19 -3.78 16.77
C MET A 190 0.44 -4.02 18.14
N CYS A 191 0.49 -5.25 18.64
CA CYS A 191 1.19 -5.58 19.88
C CYS A 191 2.69 -5.25 19.79
N LYS A 192 3.33 -5.58 18.67
CA LYS A 192 4.75 -5.29 18.40
C LYS A 192 5.06 -3.80 18.44
N HIS A 193 4.19 -2.98 17.82
CA HIS A 193 4.45 -1.54 17.65
C HIS A 193 3.92 -0.65 18.76
N TYR A 194 2.82 -1.04 19.42
CA TYR A 194 2.06 -0.19 20.36
C TYR A 194 1.88 -0.82 21.74
N GLY A 195 2.33 -2.06 21.94
CA GLY A 195 2.16 -2.81 23.19
C GLY A 195 0.78 -3.47 23.31
N TYR A 196 0.71 -4.50 24.16
CA TYR A 196 -0.46 -5.35 24.29
C TYR A 196 -1.70 -4.60 24.81
N ILE A 197 -1.55 -3.81 25.88
CA ILE A 197 -2.67 -3.08 26.51
C ILE A 197 -3.31 -2.11 25.52
N SER A 198 -2.49 -1.28 24.84
CA SER A 198 -2.97 -0.36 23.82
C SER A 198 -3.70 -1.10 22.70
N THR A 199 -3.16 -2.22 22.24
CA THR A 199 -3.77 -3.03 21.19
C THR A 199 -5.13 -3.56 21.56
N VAL A 200 -5.28 -4.09 22.77
CA VAL A 200 -6.57 -4.58 23.29
C VAL A 200 -7.60 -3.44 23.35
N MET A 201 -7.21 -2.28 23.89
CA MET A 201 -8.12 -1.11 23.95
C MET A 201 -8.62 -0.68 22.57
N PHE A 202 -7.73 -0.63 21.56
CA PHE A 202 -8.14 -0.27 20.19
C PHE A 202 -9.01 -1.35 19.54
N HIS A 203 -8.81 -2.63 19.84
CA HIS A 203 -9.68 -3.70 19.34
C HIS A 203 -11.08 -3.64 19.97
N ILE A 204 -11.20 -3.34 21.25
CA ILE A 204 -12.50 -3.07 21.89
C ILE A 204 -13.17 -1.89 21.20
N TRP A 205 -12.45 -0.79 20.94
CA TRP A 205 -12.97 0.35 20.23
C TRP A 205 -13.42 0.01 18.79
N PHE A 206 -12.72 -0.87 18.06
CA PHE A 206 -13.16 -1.33 16.72
C PHE A 206 -14.49 -2.06 16.80
N ILE A 207 -14.68 -2.92 17.81
CA ILE A 207 -15.94 -3.65 18.03
C ILE A 207 -17.06 -2.64 18.31
N LEU A 208 -16.87 -1.73 19.27
CA LEU A 208 -17.88 -0.70 19.60
C LEU A 208 -18.25 0.14 18.39
N ARG A 209 -17.26 0.62 17.63
CA ARG A 209 -17.50 1.38 16.39
C ARG A 209 -18.30 0.59 15.35
N SER A 210 -18.10 -0.72 15.26
CA SER A 210 -18.83 -1.56 14.30
C SER A 210 -20.30 -1.75 14.68
N VAL A 211 -20.62 -1.68 15.98
CA VAL A 211 -22.00 -1.78 16.49
C VAL A 211 -22.76 -0.44 16.38
N ILE A 212 -22.07 0.68 16.67
CA ILE A 212 -22.70 2.03 16.63
C ILE A 212 -22.99 2.49 15.20
N LYS A 213 -22.25 2.00 14.20
CA LYS A 213 -22.45 2.41 12.79
C LYS A 213 -23.40 1.48 12.00
N LYS A 214 -24.09 0.56 12.65
CA LYS A 214 -25.25 -0.14 12.11
C LYS A 214 -26.51 0.63 12.43
#